data_b55db1d6a846f292fe9ebf060cbf1f8f
#
_entry.id   b55db1d6a846f292fe9ebf060cbf1f8f
#
_cell.length_a   1.000
_cell.length_b   1.000
_cell.length_c   1.000
_cell.angle_alpha   90.00
_cell.angle_beta   90.00
_cell.angle_gamma   90.00
#
_symmetry.space_group_name_H-M   'P 1'
#
loop_
_entity.id
_entity.type
_entity.pdbx_description
1 polymer ?
#
loop_
_entity_poly.entity_id
_entity_poly.type
_entity_poly.pdbx_seq_one_letter_code
_entity_poly.pdbx_strand_id
1 'polypeptide(L)'
;MTVSRGMEKRISALLYRHILPYVGLFLVKAISSTYRLRIVDEDRERSVLEKDGSIIYASWHQRFFPGITFFASRRPIAILISQSRDGDFISHIVDILGWEPVRGSSSRGGSEGLQRLKELSREGH
;
A
#
# COMPACT_ATOMS: atom_id res chain seq x y z
N MET A 1 -34.01 -18.92 -16.42
CA MET A 1 -32.92 -19.22 -15.44
C MET A 1 -31.61 -18.42 -15.65
N THR A 2 -31.55 -17.47 -16.55
CA THR A 2 -30.30 -16.73 -16.90
C THR A 2 -30.10 -15.41 -16.13
N VAL A 3 -31.13 -14.87 -15.49
CA VAL A 3 -31.08 -13.59 -14.77
C VAL A 3 -30.30 -13.70 -13.43
N SER A 4 -30.35 -14.87 -12.79
CA SER A 4 -29.69 -15.12 -11.49
C SER A 4 -28.16 -15.02 -11.57
N ARG A 5 -27.53 -15.61 -12.58
CA ARG A 5 -26.06 -15.59 -12.74
C ARG A 5 -25.46 -14.21 -13.01
N GLY A 6 -26.22 -13.32 -13.64
CA GLY A 6 -25.78 -11.94 -13.88
C GLY A 6 -25.80 -11.11 -12.60
N MET A 7 -26.78 -11.32 -11.76
CA MET A 7 -26.96 -10.63 -10.49
C MET A 7 -25.93 -11.10 -9.45
N GLU A 8 -25.66 -12.40 -9.37
CA GLU A 8 -24.59 -12.95 -8.52
C GLU A 8 -23.21 -12.41 -8.86
N LYS A 9 -22.88 -12.32 -10.16
CA LYS A 9 -21.61 -11.72 -10.60
C LYS A 9 -21.50 -10.24 -10.27
N ARG A 10 -22.59 -9.50 -10.34
CA ARG A 10 -22.61 -8.06 -9.97
C ARG A 10 -22.48 -7.86 -8.47
N ILE A 11 -23.18 -8.68 -7.67
CA ILE A 11 -23.08 -8.63 -6.21
C ILE A 11 -21.68 -9.05 -5.75
N SER A 12 -21.10 -10.11 -6.31
CA SER A 12 -19.74 -10.53 -5.99
C SER A 12 -18.70 -9.47 -6.37
N ALA A 13 -18.86 -8.80 -7.52
CA ALA A 13 -17.96 -7.72 -7.92
C ALA A 13 -18.05 -6.49 -7.00
N LEU A 14 -19.26 -6.15 -6.54
CA LEU A 14 -19.47 -5.05 -5.58
C LEU A 14 -18.89 -5.40 -4.19
N LEU A 15 -19.11 -6.62 -3.73
CA LEU A 15 -18.51 -7.12 -2.49
C LEU A 15 -16.99 -7.10 -2.54
N TYR A 16 -16.41 -7.60 -3.65
CA TYR A 16 -14.97 -7.62 -3.84
C TYR A 16 -14.37 -6.23 -3.87
N ARG A 17 -15.03 -5.28 -4.51
CA ARG A 17 -14.53 -3.92 -4.69
C ARG A 17 -14.73 -3.03 -3.46
N HIS A 18 -15.84 -3.18 -2.75
CA HIS A 18 -16.25 -2.22 -1.70
C HIS A 18 -16.21 -2.77 -0.27
N ILE A 19 -16.29 -4.07 -0.07
CA ILE A 19 -16.32 -4.64 1.29
C ILE A 19 -15.01 -5.34 1.63
N LEU A 20 -14.49 -6.15 0.73
CA LEU A 20 -13.31 -6.97 0.98
C LEU A 20 -12.06 -6.17 1.38
N PRO A 21 -11.75 -4.99 0.79
CA PRO A 21 -10.62 -4.17 1.23
C PRO A 21 -10.74 -3.71 2.69
N TYR A 22 -11.95 -3.33 3.13
CA TYR A 22 -12.17 -2.92 4.53
C TYR A 22 -12.05 -4.08 5.51
N VAL A 23 -12.58 -5.25 5.14
CA VAL A 23 -12.41 -6.48 5.93
C VAL A 23 -10.94 -6.85 6.00
N GLY A 24 -10.23 -6.82 4.88
CA GLY A 24 -8.79 -7.08 4.82
C GLY A 24 -8.00 -6.11 5.70
N LEU A 25 -8.28 -4.82 5.61
CA LEU A 25 -7.66 -3.80 6.44
C LEU A 25 -7.95 -4.00 7.93
N PHE A 26 -9.20 -4.33 8.28
CA PHE A 26 -9.58 -4.64 9.67
C PHE A 26 -8.78 -5.82 10.22
N LEU A 27 -8.69 -6.92 9.46
CA LEU A 27 -7.91 -8.10 9.83
C LEU A 27 -6.42 -7.77 10.00
N VAL A 28 -5.84 -7.02 9.06
CA VAL A 28 -4.45 -6.58 9.15
C VAL A 28 -4.23 -5.73 10.40
N LYS A 29 -5.11 -4.77 10.68
CA LYS A 29 -5.01 -3.94 11.89
C LYS A 29 -5.16 -4.77 13.17
N ALA A 30 -6.11 -5.70 13.20
CA ALA A 30 -6.33 -6.59 14.34
C ALA A 30 -5.11 -7.47 14.62
N ILE A 31 -4.53 -8.10 13.59
CA ILE A 31 -3.31 -8.90 13.72
C ILE A 31 -2.12 -8.00 14.11
N SER A 32 -2.00 -6.85 13.48
CA SER A 32 -0.88 -5.91 13.71
C SER A 32 -0.91 -5.32 15.12
N SER A 33 -2.08 -5.17 15.74
CA SER A 33 -2.19 -4.72 17.13
C SER A 33 -1.58 -5.70 18.15
N THR A 34 -1.37 -6.96 17.73
CA THR A 34 -0.70 -7.98 18.56
C THR A 34 0.83 -7.90 18.47
N TYR A 35 1.38 -7.15 17.51
CA TYR A 35 2.82 -7.01 17.35
C TYR A 35 3.40 -5.96 18.30
N ARG A 36 4.54 -6.30 18.87
CA ARG A 36 5.39 -5.34 19.58
C ARG A 36 6.51 -4.93 18.65
N LEU A 37 6.35 -3.79 17.98
CA LEU A 37 7.38 -3.24 17.11
C LEU A 37 8.46 -2.58 17.98
N ARG A 38 9.71 -2.96 17.73
CA ARG A 38 10.89 -2.27 18.26
C ARG A 38 11.58 -1.58 17.10
N ILE A 39 11.60 -0.28 17.11
CA ILE A 39 12.29 0.54 16.12
C ILE A 39 13.73 0.71 16.61
N VAL A 40 14.68 0.45 15.74
CA VAL A 40 16.12 0.63 16.01
C VAL A 40 16.61 1.76 15.11
N ASP A 41 17.42 2.66 15.65
CA ASP A 41 18.00 3.80 14.94
C ASP A 41 16.96 4.79 14.35
N GLU A 42 15.88 5.08 15.09
CA GLU A 42 14.85 6.04 14.67
C GLU A 42 15.43 7.45 14.40
N ASP A 43 16.48 7.83 15.11
CA ASP A 43 17.17 9.11 14.88
C ASP A 43 17.82 9.21 13.49
N ARG A 44 18.21 8.06 12.92
CA ARG A 44 18.76 8.00 11.56
C ARG A 44 17.71 8.35 10.50
N GLU A 45 16.47 7.84 10.65
CA GLU A 45 15.34 8.17 9.79
C GLU A 45 15.09 9.69 9.80
N ARG A 46 15.05 10.28 10.99
CA ARG A 46 14.85 11.72 11.17
C ARG A 46 15.97 12.53 10.52
N SER A 47 17.22 12.15 10.74
CA SER A 47 18.38 12.84 10.17
C SER A 47 18.37 12.85 8.64
N VAL A 48 17.95 11.73 8.01
CA VAL A 48 17.84 11.65 6.54
C VAL A 48 16.72 12.54 6.04
N LEU A 49 15.55 12.51 6.68
CA LEU A 49 14.41 13.35 6.30
C LEU A 49 14.72 14.84 6.44
N GLU A 50 15.41 15.25 7.50
CA GLU A 50 15.82 16.64 7.72
C GLU A 50 16.85 17.09 6.68
N LYS A 51 17.75 16.21 6.25
CA LYS A 51 18.82 16.53 5.31
C LYS A 51 18.36 16.50 3.86
N ASP A 52 17.64 15.44 3.47
CA ASP A 52 17.37 15.10 2.08
C ASP A 52 15.88 15.33 1.70
N GLY A 53 15.02 15.62 2.68
CA GLY A 53 13.59 15.91 2.49
C GLY A 53 12.72 14.69 2.14
N SER A 54 13.32 13.57 1.76
CA SER A 54 12.62 12.33 1.44
C SER A 54 13.47 11.11 1.74
N ILE A 55 12.83 9.95 1.90
CA ILE A 55 13.51 8.69 2.20
C ILE A 55 12.87 7.54 1.42
N ILE A 56 13.68 6.60 0.98
CA ILE A 56 13.21 5.36 0.35
C ILE A 56 13.31 4.22 1.36
N TYR A 57 12.16 3.66 1.72
CA TYR A 57 12.09 2.49 2.57
C TYR A 57 12.15 1.21 1.75
N ALA A 58 13.05 0.31 2.09
CA ALA A 58 13.11 -1.03 1.53
C ALA A 58 12.69 -2.07 2.58
N SER A 59 11.77 -2.94 2.21
CA SER A 59 11.29 -4.00 3.10
C SER A 59 11.26 -5.34 2.37
N TRP A 60 11.51 -6.41 3.11
CA TRP A 60 11.29 -7.76 2.60
C TRP A 60 9.81 -8.00 2.37
N HIS A 61 9.44 -8.58 1.25
CA HIS A 61 8.06 -8.87 0.89
C HIS A 61 7.29 -9.62 1.99
N GLN A 62 7.95 -10.55 2.68
CA GLN A 62 7.38 -11.30 3.81
C GLN A 62 7.05 -10.43 5.04
N ARG A 63 7.58 -9.21 5.11
CA ARG A 63 7.35 -8.25 6.21
C ARG A 63 6.34 -7.17 5.85
N PHE A 64 5.59 -7.36 4.79
CA PHE A 64 4.61 -6.38 4.30
C PHE A 64 3.55 -6.02 5.36
N PHE A 65 2.96 -7.01 6.03
CA PHE A 65 1.93 -6.75 7.02
C PHE A 65 2.42 -5.96 8.26
N PRO A 66 3.53 -6.33 8.91
CA PRO A 66 4.12 -5.47 9.94
C PRO A 66 4.49 -4.08 9.41
N GLY A 67 4.95 -3.99 8.15
CA GLY A 67 5.27 -2.75 7.47
C GLY A 67 4.06 -1.81 7.38
N ILE A 68 2.88 -2.30 7.04
CA ILE A 68 1.66 -1.47 7.00
C ILE A 68 1.44 -0.74 8.33
N THR A 69 1.61 -1.44 9.45
CA THR A 69 1.44 -0.84 10.78
C THR A 69 2.51 0.19 11.08
N PHE A 70 3.76 -0.13 10.76
CA PHE A 70 4.90 0.75 10.96
C PHE A 70 4.76 2.05 10.15
N PHE A 71 4.38 1.92 8.87
CA PHE A 71 4.26 3.05 7.97
C PHE A 71 2.93 3.81 8.09
N ALA A 72 1.91 3.25 8.74
CA ALA A 72 0.60 3.89 8.87
C ALA A 72 0.64 5.28 9.52
N SER A 73 1.62 5.54 10.38
CA SER A 73 1.83 6.84 11.05
C SER A 73 2.78 7.78 10.29
N ARG A 74 3.47 7.30 9.26
CA ARG A 74 4.45 8.04 8.49
C ARG A 74 3.86 8.48 7.17
N ARG A 75 3.21 9.62 7.16
CA ARG A 75 2.61 10.23 5.97
C ARG A 75 3.33 11.52 5.62
N PRO A 76 3.44 11.86 4.36
CA PRO A 76 2.95 11.17 3.16
C PRO A 76 3.83 9.97 2.77
N ILE A 77 3.25 8.93 2.16
CA ILE A 77 3.94 7.73 1.66
C ILE A 77 3.43 7.37 0.28
N ALA A 78 4.35 7.12 -0.65
CA ALA A 78 4.08 6.53 -1.94
C ALA A 78 4.61 5.09 -2.00
N ILE A 79 3.86 4.18 -2.63
CA ILE A 79 4.23 2.77 -2.75
C ILE A 79 4.05 2.26 -4.17
N LEU A 80 5.07 1.56 -4.70
CA LEU A 80 4.99 0.93 -6.01
C LEU A 80 4.28 -0.42 -5.91
N ILE A 81 3.19 -0.58 -6.68
CA ILE A 81 2.35 -1.77 -6.67
C ILE A 81 2.19 -2.30 -8.09
N SER A 82 2.32 -3.62 -8.27
CA SER A 82 2.18 -4.26 -9.58
C SER A 82 0.79 -4.05 -10.21
N GLN A 83 0.73 -4.05 -11.56
CA GLN A 83 -0.52 -3.97 -12.33
C GLN A 83 -1.17 -5.37 -12.46
N SER A 84 -1.36 -6.06 -11.35
CA SER A 84 -2.02 -7.37 -11.26
C SER A 84 -3.35 -7.25 -10.50
N ARG A 85 -4.18 -8.28 -10.54
CA ARG A 85 -5.42 -8.34 -9.75
C ARG A 85 -5.16 -8.23 -8.24
N ASP A 86 -4.11 -8.89 -7.76
CA ASP A 86 -3.70 -8.81 -6.35
C ASP A 86 -3.20 -7.39 -6.04
N GLY A 87 -2.46 -6.78 -6.99
CA GLY A 87 -2.05 -5.40 -6.90
C GLY A 87 -3.23 -4.41 -6.87
N ASP A 88 -4.33 -4.69 -7.58
CA ASP A 88 -5.55 -3.87 -7.50
C ASP A 88 -6.16 -3.91 -6.11
N PHE A 89 -6.20 -5.08 -5.49
CA PHE A 89 -6.69 -5.24 -4.12
C PHE A 89 -5.82 -4.49 -3.10
N ILE A 90 -4.51 -4.65 -3.18
CA ILE A 90 -3.55 -3.95 -2.32
C ILE A 90 -3.61 -2.44 -2.53
N SER A 91 -3.74 -1.98 -3.78
CA SER A 91 -3.88 -0.57 -4.13
C SER A 91 -5.08 0.07 -3.43
N HIS A 92 -6.23 -0.60 -3.36
CA HIS A 92 -7.39 -0.11 -2.62
C HIS A 92 -7.13 -0.03 -1.11
N ILE A 93 -6.42 -1.01 -0.53
CA ILE A 93 -6.08 -1.00 0.90
C ILE A 93 -5.17 0.19 1.23
N VAL A 94 -4.13 0.42 0.45
CA VAL A 94 -3.18 1.51 0.70
C VAL A 94 -3.80 2.88 0.46
N ASP A 95 -4.73 3.00 -0.49
CA ASP A 95 -5.52 4.20 -0.71
C ASP A 95 -6.41 4.53 0.50
N ILE A 96 -7.09 3.52 1.08
CA ILE A 96 -7.86 3.68 2.33
C ILE A 96 -6.95 4.11 3.50
N LEU A 97 -5.68 3.68 3.50
CA LEU A 97 -4.68 4.12 4.48
C LEU A 97 -4.20 5.56 4.24
N GLY A 98 -4.57 6.17 3.11
CA GLY A 98 -4.14 7.51 2.70
C GLY A 98 -2.70 7.55 2.19
N TRP A 99 -2.23 6.46 1.59
CA TRP A 99 -0.95 6.39 0.88
C TRP A 99 -1.20 6.59 -0.61
N GLU A 100 -0.17 6.99 -1.34
CA GLU A 100 -0.23 7.16 -2.80
C GLU A 100 0.17 5.85 -3.51
N PRO A 101 -0.77 5.09 -4.11
CA PRO A 101 -0.45 3.88 -4.84
C PRO A 101 0.07 4.22 -6.24
N VAL A 102 1.34 4.00 -6.50
CA VAL A 102 1.94 4.10 -7.84
C VAL A 102 1.91 2.74 -8.52
N ARG A 103 1.32 2.67 -9.71
CA ARG A 103 1.12 1.41 -10.44
C ARG A 103 2.28 1.14 -11.40
N GLY A 104 2.99 0.02 -11.17
CA GLY A 104 4.10 -0.40 -12.03
C GLY A 104 4.84 -1.60 -11.49
N SER A 105 5.60 -2.25 -12.35
CA SER A 105 6.50 -3.36 -12.00
C SER A 105 7.63 -3.44 -13.02
N SER A 106 8.64 -4.26 -12.76
CA SER A 106 9.74 -4.51 -13.70
C SER A 106 9.28 -5.03 -15.07
N SER A 107 8.11 -5.67 -15.13
CA SER A 107 7.55 -6.26 -16.35
C SER A 107 6.50 -5.38 -17.04
N ARG A 108 5.89 -4.41 -16.34
CA ARG A 108 4.83 -3.56 -16.90
C ARG A 108 4.74 -2.22 -16.18
N GLY A 109 4.89 -1.13 -16.91
CA GLY A 109 4.74 0.24 -16.37
C GLY A 109 5.81 0.64 -15.35
N GLY A 110 6.98 0.00 -15.37
CA GLY A 110 8.03 0.24 -14.39
C GLY A 110 8.70 1.61 -14.57
N SER A 111 8.94 2.02 -15.80
CA SER A 111 9.53 3.33 -16.11
C SER A 111 8.65 4.48 -15.66
N GLU A 112 7.36 4.41 -16.01
CA GLU A 112 6.36 5.41 -15.63
C GLU A 112 6.16 5.44 -14.12
N GLY A 113 6.10 4.25 -13.48
CA GLY A 113 6.01 4.14 -12.03
C GLY A 113 7.22 4.75 -11.33
N LEU A 114 8.42 4.50 -11.82
CA LEU A 114 9.64 5.09 -11.26
C LEU A 114 9.68 6.61 -11.45
N GLN A 115 9.25 7.10 -12.60
CA GLN A 115 9.17 8.54 -12.84
C GLN A 115 8.19 9.20 -11.87
N ARG A 116 7.00 8.60 -11.68
CA ARG A 116 6.00 9.11 -10.72
C ARG A 116 6.53 9.11 -9.28
N LEU A 117 7.25 8.05 -8.86
CA LEU A 117 7.88 8.02 -7.54
C LEU A 117 8.93 9.13 -7.36
N LYS A 118 9.71 9.44 -8.40
CA LYS A 118 10.67 10.56 -8.34
C LYS A 118 9.99 11.92 -8.20
N GLU A 119 8.85 12.11 -8.86
CA GLU A 119 8.05 13.33 -8.74
C GLU A 119 7.50 13.46 -7.30
N LEU A 120 6.87 12.40 -6.79
CA LEU A 120 6.33 12.36 -5.42
C LEU A 120 7.41 12.58 -4.37
N SER A 121 8.60 12.00 -4.54
CA SER A 121 9.74 12.22 -3.65
C SER A 121 10.18 13.70 -3.60
N ARG A 122 10.06 14.44 -4.73
CA ARG A 122 10.34 15.87 -4.77
C ARG A 122 9.22 16.70 -4.13
N GLU A 123 8.01 16.17 -4.10
CA GLU A 123 6.83 16.78 -3.46
C GLU A 123 6.80 16.48 -1.94
N GLY A 124 7.76 15.70 -1.42
CA GLY A 124 7.87 15.36 0.01
C GLY A 124 7.10 14.10 0.42
N HIS A 125 6.84 13.20 -0.54
CA HIS A 125 6.29 11.87 -0.29
C HIS A 125 7.36 10.84 -0.02
#